data_b0342f368edd386369ec52b441c5a640
#
_entry.id   b0342f368edd386369ec52b441c5a640
#
_cell.length_a   1.000
_cell.length_b   1.000
_cell.length_c   1.000
_cell.angle_alpha   90.00
_cell.angle_beta   90.00
_cell.angle_gamma   90.00
#
_symmetry.space_group_name_H-M   'P 1'
#
loop_
_entity.id
_entity.type
_entity.pdbx_description
1 polymer ?
#
loop_
_entity_poly.entity_id
_entity_poly.type
_entity_poly.pdbx_seq_one_letter_code
_entity_poly.pdbx_strand_id
1 'polypeptide(L)'
;MRKDSLIEDYFEVIDNEHKAYWLGFLMADGCILDMPLSNGTKIPRTVQIMVSLCDIEIIHNFMHDIELDKNIRYDSRVSIHGEKLEYCKVTAGSSKMCNDLIRHGCTQRKSKILKFPVTVPDNLIRHFIRGYFDGDGSVWYCERLQERKDRKNPSIQRNFRSAFQGTSDFLEGVKSNLEANGMTIGNVRKGHGDVSCIEFGARDTMIKFYHYLYDDSTIFLKRKYNKFIETFNYLNMAY
;
A
#
# COMPACT_ATOMS: atom_id res chain seq x y z
N MET A 1 -21.59 -28.35 -7.80
CA MET A 1 -20.51 -27.46 -7.35
C MET A 1 -20.55 -26.24 -8.24
N ARG A 2 -20.89 -25.04 -7.71
CA ARG A 2 -20.65 -23.79 -8.43
C ARG A 2 -19.15 -23.71 -8.66
N LYS A 3 -18.71 -23.57 -9.91
CA LYS A 3 -17.35 -23.20 -10.24
C LYS A 3 -17.17 -21.77 -9.71
N ASP A 4 -16.29 -21.55 -8.73
CA ASP A 4 -15.94 -20.20 -8.34
C ASP A 4 -15.48 -19.48 -9.61
N SER A 5 -16.15 -18.39 -9.97
CA SER A 5 -15.82 -17.57 -11.15
C SER A 5 -14.60 -16.72 -10.82
N LEU A 6 -13.42 -17.34 -10.66
CA LEU A 6 -12.16 -16.63 -10.37
C LEU A 6 -11.35 -16.46 -11.65
N ILE A 7 -10.94 -15.25 -11.98
CA ILE A 7 -9.97 -14.96 -13.04
C ILE A 7 -8.59 -15.34 -12.53
N GLU A 8 -8.19 -16.60 -12.76
CA GLU A 8 -6.94 -17.14 -12.22
C GLU A 8 -5.66 -16.51 -12.84
N ASP A 9 -5.75 -16.01 -14.07
CA ASP A 9 -4.69 -15.37 -14.85
C ASP A 9 -4.69 -13.82 -14.72
N TYR A 10 -5.46 -13.28 -13.77
CA TYR A 10 -5.61 -11.84 -13.58
C TYR A 10 -4.26 -11.09 -13.51
N PHE A 11 -3.26 -11.69 -12.88
CA PHE A 11 -1.91 -11.12 -12.75
C PHE A 11 -0.90 -11.67 -13.78
N GLU A 12 -1.35 -12.33 -14.84
CA GLU A 12 -0.41 -12.83 -15.87
C GLU A 12 0.32 -11.68 -16.56
N VAL A 13 -0.41 -10.61 -16.87
CA VAL A 13 0.17 -9.37 -17.44
C VAL A 13 -0.37 -8.18 -16.67
N ILE A 14 0.50 -7.26 -16.30
CA ILE A 14 0.12 -5.99 -15.66
C ILE A 14 -0.06 -4.95 -16.78
N ASP A 15 -1.28 -4.82 -17.27
CA ASP A 15 -1.64 -4.04 -18.47
C ASP A 15 -2.63 -2.90 -18.22
N ASN A 16 -3.11 -2.75 -16.99
CA ASN A 16 -4.05 -1.70 -16.62
C ASN A 16 -3.87 -1.20 -15.19
N GLU A 17 -4.59 -0.11 -14.86
CA GLU A 17 -4.56 0.55 -13.57
C GLU A 17 -4.83 -0.41 -12.40
N HIS A 18 -5.93 -1.18 -12.47
CA HIS A 18 -6.37 -2.04 -11.38
C HIS A 18 -5.37 -3.15 -11.09
N LYS A 19 -4.83 -3.81 -12.13
CA LYS A 19 -3.80 -4.85 -11.95
C LYS A 19 -2.51 -4.29 -11.33
N ALA A 20 -2.08 -3.10 -11.76
CA ALA A 20 -0.90 -2.44 -11.19
C ALA A 20 -1.18 -2.03 -9.72
N TYR A 21 -2.35 -1.48 -9.43
CA TYR A 21 -2.77 -1.12 -8.07
C TYR A 21 -2.78 -2.36 -7.16
N TRP A 22 -3.42 -3.45 -7.58
CA TRP A 22 -3.50 -4.66 -6.77
C TRP A 22 -2.15 -5.33 -6.57
N LEU A 23 -1.26 -5.30 -7.57
CA LEU A 23 0.11 -5.78 -7.37
C LEU A 23 0.82 -4.98 -6.27
N GLY A 24 0.71 -3.65 -6.28
CA GLY A 24 1.25 -2.79 -5.24
C GLY A 24 0.64 -3.06 -3.87
N PHE A 25 -0.68 -3.14 -3.78
CA PHE A 25 -1.39 -3.41 -2.55
C PHE A 25 -1.05 -4.80 -1.96
N LEU A 26 -0.97 -5.82 -2.80
CA LEU A 26 -0.57 -7.17 -2.40
C LEU A 26 0.90 -7.24 -1.96
N MET A 27 1.77 -6.44 -2.57
CA MET A 27 3.16 -6.31 -2.12
C MET A 27 3.28 -5.63 -0.76
N ALA A 28 2.34 -4.79 -0.37
CA ALA A 28 2.23 -4.21 0.97
C ALA A 28 1.53 -5.22 1.92
N ASP A 29 0.22 -5.26 1.90
CA ASP A 29 -0.66 -5.94 2.87
C ASP A 29 -1.13 -7.34 2.44
N GLY A 30 -0.80 -7.81 1.23
CA GLY A 30 -1.18 -9.14 0.77
C GLY A 30 -0.28 -10.25 1.33
N CYS A 31 -0.79 -11.47 1.30
CA CYS A 31 -0.05 -12.67 1.69
C CYS A 31 -0.30 -13.81 0.71
N ILE A 32 0.79 -14.49 0.31
CA ILE A 32 0.72 -15.76 -0.42
C ILE A 32 0.93 -16.89 0.58
N LEU A 33 -0.04 -17.78 0.66
CA LEU A 33 -0.04 -18.92 1.57
C LEU A 33 0.24 -20.21 0.81
N ASP A 34 1.11 -21.03 1.38
CA ASP A 34 1.43 -22.34 0.85
C ASP A 34 0.43 -23.39 1.35
N MET A 35 0.19 -24.39 0.52
CA MET A 35 -0.52 -25.62 0.90
C MET A 35 0.46 -26.79 0.90
N PRO A 36 0.50 -27.61 1.97
CA PRO A 36 1.30 -28.83 1.98
C PRO A 36 0.66 -29.88 1.05
N LEU A 37 1.51 -30.56 0.28
CA LEU A 37 1.15 -31.73 -0.49
C LEU A 37 1.36 -33.01 0.35
N SER A 38 0.80 -34.13 -0.09
CA SER A 38 0.93 -35.44 0.59
C SER A 38 2.37 -35.93 0.76
N ASN A 39 3.27 -35.47 -0.12
CA ASN A 39 4.71 -35.77 -0.06
C ASN A 39 5.52 -34.81 0.84
N GLY A 40 4.85 -33.90 1.58
CA GLY A 40 5.48 -32.89 2.44
C GLY A 40 5.98 -31.64 1.72
N THR A 41 5.97 -31.58 0.38
CA THR A 41 6.29 -30.38 -0.38
C THR A 41 5.21 -29.32 -0.16
N LYS A 42 5.58 -28.05 -0.13
CA LYS A 42 4.65 -26.92 -0.04
C LYS A 42 4.59 -26.18 -1.39
N ILE A 43 3.39 -25.86 -1.84
CA ILE A 43 3.17 -25.09 -3.07
C ILE A 43 2.38 -23.82 -2.77
N PRO A 44 2.68 -22.70 -3.43
CA PRO A 44 1.84 -21.48 -3.37
C PRO A 44 0.44 -21.82 -3.87
N ARG A 45 -0.58 -21.54 -3.03
CA ARG A 45 -1.96 -21.95 -3.36
C ARG A 45 -3.00 -20.87 -3.16
N THR A 46 -2.74 -19.90 -2.28
CA THR A 46 -3.78 -18.97 -1.86
C THR A 46 -3.23 -17.56 -1.74
N VAL A 47 -3.87 -16.62 -2.38
CA VAL A 47 -3.67 -15.18 -2.17
C VAL A 47 -4.65 -14.72 -1.09
N GLN A 48 -4.18 -13.98 -0.09
CA GLN A 48 -5.00 -13.42 0.98
C GLN A 48 -4.79 -11.92 1.07
N ILE A 49 -5.89 -11.19 1.23
CA ILE A 49 -5.92 -9.80 1.69
C ILE A 49 -6.63 -9.75 3.04
N MET A 50 -6.07 -8.99 3.97
CA MET A 50 -6.67 -8.70 5.27
C MET A 50 -6.50 -7.22 5.56
N VAL A 51 -7.60 -6.53 5.87
CA VAL A 51 -7.62 -5.09 6.16
C VAL A 51 -8.45 -4.81 7.41
N SER A 52 -8.30 -3.61 7.97
CA SER A 52 -9.22 -3.13 9.00
C SER A 52 -10.66 -3.14 8.48
N LEU A 53 -11.63 -3.39 9.35
CA LEU A 53 -13.04 -3.40 8.99
C LEU A 53 -13.52 -2.07 8.37
N CYS A 54 -12.92 -0.95 8.77
CA CYS A 54 -13.24 0.36 8.18
C CYS A 54 -12.81 0.49 6.69
N ASP A 55 -11.93 -0.37 6.22
CA ASP A 55 -11.42 -0.39 4.85
C ASP A 55 -12.02 -1.56 4.02
N ILE A 56 -13.16 -2.13 4.45
CA ILE A 56 -13.81 -3.30 3.82
C ILE A 56 -14.10 -3.12 2.33
N GLU A 57 -14.29 -1.90 1.86
CA GLU A 57 -14.51 -1.62 0.43
C GLU A 57 -13.34 -2.09 -0.45
N ILE A 58 -12.11 -2.10 0.07
CA ILE A 58 -10.94 -2.65 -0.64
C ILE A 58 -11.12 -4.15 -0.89
N ILE A 59 -11.66 -4.89 0.08
CA ILE A 59 -11.97 -6.32 -0.11
C ILE A 59 -13.03 -6.50 -1.21
N HIS A 60 -14.10 -5.68 -1.20
CA HIS A 60 -15.15 -5.77 -2.23
C HIS A 60 -14.61 -5.43 -3.62
N ASN A 61 -13.79 -4.39 -3.75
CA ASN A 61 -13.18 -4.01 -5.03
C ASN A 61 -12.25 -5.11 -5.55
N PHE A 62 -11.43 -5.70 -4.67
CA PHE A 62 -10.56 -6.82 -5.06
C PHE A 62 -11.36 -8.02 -5.54
N MET A 63 -12.40 -8.43 -4.79
CA MET A 63 -13.27 -9.54 -5.16
C MET A 63 -13.98 -9.30 -6.50
N HIS A 64 -14.45 -8.07 -6.72
CA HIS A 64 -15.07 -7.67 -7.98
C HIS A 64 -14.10 -7.82 -9.16
N ASP A 65 -12.88 -7.28 -9.02
CA ASP A 65 -11.89 -7.24 -10.10
C ASP A 65 -11.37 -8.62 -10.51
N ILE A 66 -11.26 -9.54 -9.56
CA ILE A 66 -10.84 -10.94 -9.84
C ILE A 66 -12.03 -11.91 -10.01
N GLU A 67 -13.26 -11.41 -10.05
CA GLU A 67 -14.51 -12.19 -10.13
C GLU A 67 -14.60 -13.28 -9.04
N LEU A 68 -14.23 -12.96 -7.81
CA LEU A 68 -14.25 -13.91 -6.71
C LEU A 68 -15.60 -13.93 -5.98
N ASP A 69 -16.36 -15.01 -6.13
CA ASP A 69 -17.60 -15.26 -5.38
C ASP A 69 -17.31 -16.06 -4.10
N LYS A 70 -16.95 -15.34 -3.03
CA LYS A 70 -16.67 -15.92 -1.71
C LYS A 70 -17.18 -15.06 -0.58
N ASN A 71 -17.44 -15.69 0.57
CA ASN A 71 -17.76 -14.96 1.80
C ASN A 71 -16.53 -14.30 2.40
N ILE A 72 -16.68 -13.03 2.76
CA ILE A 72 -15.68 -12.29 3.56
C ILE A 72 -15.69 -12.88 4.98
N ARG A 73 -14.52 -13.11 5.54
CA ARG A 73 -14.35 -13.53 6.93
C ARG A 73 -14.07 -12.34 7.80
N TYR A 74 -14.78 -12.24 8.91
CA TYR A 74 -14.62 -11.19 9.93
C TYR A 74 -13.97 -11.78 11.15
N ASP A 75 -13.11 -10.99 11.79
CA ASP A 75 -12.41 -11.40 13.00
C ASP A 75 -12.07 -10.17 13.85
N SER A 76 -11.69 -10.36 15.11
CA SER A 76 -11.29 -9.28 15.99
C SER A 76 -10.20 -9.74 16.95
N ARG A 77 -9.34 -8.81 17.35
CA ARG A 77 -8.33 -9.02 18.40
C ARG A 77 -8.33 -7.83 19.35
N VAL A 78 -7.87 -8.05 20.55
CA VAL A 78 -7.62 -6.97 21.51
C VAL A 78 -6.16 -6.52 21.35
N SER A 79 -5.94 -5.21 21.20
CA SER A 79 -4.60 -4.62 21.16
C SER A 79 -3.93 -4.69 22.54
N ILE A 80 -2.62 -4.46 22.59
CA ILE A 80 -1.87 -4.36 23.85
C ILE A 80 -2.37 -3.23 24.78
N HIS A 81 -3.11 -2.27 24.22
CA HIS A 81 -3.73 -1.15 24.94
C HIS A 81 -5.20 -1.40 25.31
N GLY A 82 -5.72 -2.63 25.08
CA GLY A 82 -7.10 -3.01 25.40
C GLY A 82 -8.15 -2.61 24.37
N GLU A 83 -7.76 -2.02 23.24
CA GLU A 83 -8.69 -1.63 22.18
C GLU A 83 -9.09 -2.84 21.32
N LYS A 84 -10.39 -2.97 21.01
CA LYS A 84 -10.89 -3.97 20.08
C LYS A 84 -10.55 -3.55 18.65
N LEU A 85 -9.71 -4.32 17.97
CA LEU A 85 -9.37 -4.15 16.57
C LEU A 85 -10.16 -5.15 15.73
N GLU A 86 -11.02 -4.65 14.85
CA GLU A 86 -11.83 -5.45 13.95
C GLU A 86 -11.22 -5.44 12.55
N TYR A 87 -11.16 -6.60 11.93
CA TYR A 87 -10.64 -6.76 10.58
C TYR A 87 -11.45 -7.75 9.76
N CYS A 88 -11.33 -7.62 8.46
CA CYS A 88 -11.94 -8.52 7.50
C CYS A 88 -10.88 -9.06 6.54
N LYS A 89 -11.13 -10.27 6.02
CA LYS A 89 -10.21 -10.93 5.10
C LYS A 89 -10.93 -11.74 4.03
N VAL A 90 -10.29 -11.84 2.88
CA VAL A 90 -10.71 -12.73 1.80
C VAL A 90 -9.51 -13.54 1.30
N THR A 91 -9.78 -14.72 0.75
CA THR A 91 -8.76 -15.61 0.20
C THR A 91 -9.18 -16.10 -1.19
N ALA A 92 -8.31 -15.93 -2.18
CA ALA A 92 -8.46 -16.50 -3.53
C ALA A 92 -7.54 -17.73 -3.67
N GLY A 93 -8.13 -18.88 -3.97
CA GLY A 93 -7.41 -20.15 -4.10
C GLY A 93 -7.03 -20.41 -5.55
N SER A 94 -5.84 -20.02 -5.98
CA SER A 94 -5.29 -20.29 -7.30
C SER A 94 -3.76 -20.36 -7.27
N SER A 95 -3.19 -21.49 -7.65
CA SER A 95 -1.74 -21.61 -7.82
C SER A 95 -1.23 -20.79 -9.00
N LYS A 96 -2.03 -20.64 -10.07
CA LYS A 96 -1.68 -19.80 -11.23
C LYS A 96 -1.49 -18.36 -10.78
N MET A 97 -2.49 -17.78 -10.11
CA MET A 97 -2.44 -16.41 -9.58
C MET A 97 -1.25 -16.20 -8.63
N CYS A 98 -0.99 -17.16 -7.73
CA CYS A 98 0.17 -17.09 -6.83
C CYS A 98 1.49 -17.06 -7.61
N ASN A 99 1.65 -17.92 -8.63
CA ASN A 99 2.87 -17.99 -9.43
C ASN A 99 3.07 -16.72 -10.27
N ASP A 100 2.01 -16.15 -10.81
CA ASP A 100 2.06 -14.88 -11.54
C ASP A 100 2.51 -13.73 -10.63
N LEU A 101 1.95 -13.62 -9.43
CA LEU A 101 2.36 -12.64 -8.41
C LEU A 101 3.83 -12.83 -8.02
N ILE A 102 4.29 -14.07 -7.82
CA ILE A 102 5.69 -14.38 -7.51
C ILE A 102 6.61 -13.94 -8.65
N ARG A 103 6.23 -14.17 -9.91
CA ARG A 103 6.97 -13.69 -11.09
C ARG A 103 7.11 -12.17 -11.11
N HIS A 104 6.11 -11.43 -10.63
CA HIS A 104 6.15 -9.98 -10.47
C HIS A 104 6.87 -9.51 -9.20
N GLY A 105 7.40 -10.42 -8.38
CA GLY A 105 8.15 -10.10 -7.16
C GLY A 105 7.34 -10.09 -5.88
N CYS A 106 6.02 -10.35 -5.94
CA CYS A 106 5.19 -10.51 -4.74
C CYS A 106 5.37 -11.93 -4.18
N THR A 107 6.33 -12.12 -3.30
CA THR A 107 6.69 -13.45 -2.75
C THR A 107 6.20 -13.65 -1.31
N GLN A 108 6.27 -14.90 -0.83
CA GLN A 108 6.09 -15.17 0.59
C GLN A 108 7.20 -14.51 1.43
N ARG A 109 6.87 -14.12 2.67
CA ARG A 109 7.83 -13.49 3.60
C ARG A 109 8.57 -12.28 3.01
N LYS A 110 7.90 -11.54 2.14
CA LYS A 110 8.44 -10.44 1.34
C LYS A 110 9.03 -9.28 2.15
N SER A 111 8.64 -9.10 3.41
CA SER A 111 9.03 -7.95 4.24
C SER A 111 10.55 -7.70 4.34
N LYS A 112 11.39 -8.73 4.08
CA LYS A 112 12.85 -8.61 4.14
C LYS A 112 13.56 -8.66 2.78
N ILE A 113 12.84 -9.02 1.71
CA ILE A 113 13.43 -9.31 0.40
C ILE A 113 12.76 -8.58 -0.75
N LEU A 114 11.75 -7.76 -0.45
CA LEU A 114 10.99 -7.04 -1.47
C LEU A 114 11.91 -6.14 -2.29
N LYS A 115 11.73 -6.18 -3.62
CA LYS A 115 12.40 -5.30 -4.57
C LYS A 115 11.37 -4.55 -5.39
N PHE A 116 11.74 -3.38 -5.89
CA PHE A 116 10.89 -2.63 -6.80
C PHE A 116 10.68 -3.43 -8.09
N PRO A 117 9.43 -3.65 -8.56
CA PRO A 117 9.17 -4.52 -9.69
C PRO A 117 9.61 -3.90 -11.01
N VAL A 118 10.30 -4.68 -11.82
CA VAL A 118 10.72 -4.30 -13.19
C VAL A 118 9.70 -4.72 -14.26
N THR A 119 8.63 -5.38 -13.85
CA THR A 119 7.62 -5.96 -14.74
C THR A 119 6.39 -5.06 -14.91
N VAL A 120 6.32 -3.95 -14.18
CA VAL A 120 5.24 -2.97 -14.29
C VAL A 120 5.63 -1.95 -15.37
N PRO A 121 4.81 -1.73 -16.42
CA PRO A 121 5.05 -0.70 -17.41
C PRO A 121 5.16 0.70 -16.81
N ASP A 122 6.02 1.55 -17.37
CA ASP A 122 6.31 2.89 -16.84
C ASP A 122 5.05 3.75 -16.64
N ASN A 123 4.11 3.69 -17.59
CA ASN A 123 2.85 4.41 -17.51
C ASN A 123 1.89 3.90 -16.41
N LEU A 124 2.15 2.72 -15.84
CA LEU A 124 1.36 2.11 -14.78
C LEU A 124 2.06 2.16 -13.40
N ILE A 125 3.32 2.60 -13.33
CA ILE A 125 4.09 2.64 -12.06
C ILE A 125 3.40 3.50 -11.01
N ARG A 126 2.77 4.64 -11.38
CA ARG A 126 2.03 5.48 -10.42
C ARG A 126 0.91 4.72 -9.73
N HIS A 127 0.23 3.84 -10.45
CA HIS A 127 -0.87 3.02 -9.91
C HIS A 127 -0.35 1.92 -9.00
N PHE A 128 0.78 1.32 -9.34
CA PHE A 128 1.50 0.39 -8.47
C PHE A 128 1.93 1.07 -7.16
N ILE A 129 2.55 2.26 -7.24
CA ILE A 129 2.98 3.03 -6.06
C ILE A 129 1.76 3.43 -5.22
N ARG A 130 0.62 3.81 -5.83
CA ARG A 130 -0.64 4.08 -5.10
C ARG A 130 -1.11 2.85 -4.33
N GLY A 131 -1.15 1.67 -4.96
CA GLY A 131 -1.54 0.43 -4.30
C GLY A 131 -0.63 0.11 -3.11
N TYR A 132 0.68 0.22 -3.28
CA TYR A 132 1.62 0.02 -2.17
C TYR A 132 1.46 1.07 -1.06
N PHE A 133 1.24 2.34 -1.43
CA PHE A 133 0.97 3.41 -0.47
C PHE A 133 -0.31 3.15 0.32
N ASP A 134 -1.34 2.65 -0.32
CA ASP A 134 -2.61 2.33 0.33
C ASP A 134 -2.49 1.18 1.34
N GLY A 135 -1.62 0.19 1.09
CA GLY A 135 -1.25 -0.82 2.09
C GLY A 135 -0.33 -0.23 3.17
N ASP A 136 0.95 -0.12 2.91
CA ASP A 136 2.01 0.19 3.88
C ASP A 136 2.40 1.68 3.99
N GLY A 137 1.85 2.56 3.17
CA GLY A 137 2.13 4.00 3.24
C GLY A 137 1.39 4.69 4.38
N SER A 138 1.89 5.84 4.79
CA SER A 138 1.27 6.68 5.80
C SER A 138 1.15 8.12 5.34
N VAL A 139 0.04 8.77 5.70
CA VAL A 139 -0.14 10.22 5.57
C VAL A 139 -0.70 10.76 6.87
N TRP A 140 -0.07 11.82 7.40
CA TRP A 140 -0.52 12.40 8.65
C TRP A 140 -0.25 13.91 8.71
N TYR A 141 -1.01 14.57 9.57
CA TYR A 141 -0.83 15.95 9.94
C TYR A 141 -0.71 16.08 11.45
N CYS A 142 0.22 16.89 11.92
CA CYS A 142 0.33 17.24 13.33
C CYS A 142 0.85 18.68 13.51
N GLU A 143 0.40 19.32 14.58
CA GLU A 143 0.91 20.59 15.05
C GLU A 143 1.74 20.38 16.31
N ARG A 144 2.86 21.07 16.39
CA ARG A 144 3.73 21.08 17.57
C ARG A 144 4.08 22.51 17.93
N LEU A 145 3.95 22.85 19.20
CA LEU A 145 4.49 24.09 19.73
C LEU A 145 6.01 23.99 19.71
N GLN A 146 6.67 24.89 19.00
CA GLN A 146 8.11 24.98 18.94
C GLN A 146 8.59 26.18 19.73
N GLU A 147 9.21 25.92 20.87
CA GLU A 147 9.96 26.93 21.63
C GLU A 147 11.37 27.01 21.05
N ARG A 148 11.79 28.19 20.63
CA ARG A 148 13.16 28.46 20.18
C ARG A 148 13.81 29.45 21.13
N LYS A 149 15.06 29.17 21.53
CA LYS A 149 15.83 30.03 22.43
C LYS A 149 16.10 31.44 21.87
N ASP A 150 16.04 31.58 20.53
CA ASP A 150 16.25 32.83 19.78
C ASP A 150 14.97 33.64 19.57
N ARG A 151 13.81 33.17 19.99
CA ARG A 151 12.52 33.85 19.85
C ARG A 151 11.77 33.94 21.17
N LYS A 152 11.23 35.15 21.45
CA LYS A 152 10.44 35.40 22.69
C LYS A 152 9.10 34.68 22.71
N ASN A 153 8.50 34.39 21.55
CA ASN A 153 7.22 33.74 21.44
C ASN A 153 7.35 32.36 20.79
N PRO A 154 6.71 31.34 21.31
CA PRO A 154 6.63 30.04 20.66
C PRO A 154 5.92 30.12 19.33
N SER A 155 6.30 29.28 18.38
CA SER A 155 5.65 29.18 17.08
C SER A 155 5.01 27.80 16.89
N ILE A 156 3.90 27.75 16.18
CA ILE A 156 3.27 26.48 15.83
C ILE A 156 3.98 25.93 14.59
N GLN A 157 4.63 24.79 14.75
CA GLN A 157 5.16 24.03 13.62
C GLN A 157 4.08 23.08 13.11
N ARG A 158 3.70 23.26 11.84
CA ARG A 158 2.73 22.42 11.14
C ARG A 158 3.47 21.41 10.28
N ASN A 159 3.21 20.12 10.50
CA ASN A 159 3.86 19.05 9.78
C ASN A 159 2.78 18.22 9.06
N PHE A 160 2.74 18.34 7.73
CA PHE A 160 1.98 17.49 6.84
C PHE A 160 2.98 16.60 6.11
N ARG A 161 2.90 15.30 6.30
CA ARG A 161 3.91 14.36 5.84
C ARG A 161 3.29 13.09 5.29
N SER A 162 4.06 12.47 4.38
CA SER A 162 3.84 11.09 3.92
C SER A 162 5.11 10.28 4.11
N ALA A 163 4.93 8.97 4.28
CA ALA A 163 6.02 8.02 4.39
C ALA A 163 5.68 6.69 3.72
N PHE A 164 6.73 5.99 3.30
CA PHE A 164 6.69 4.58 2.93
C PHE A 164 7.61 3.79 3.84
N GLN A 165 7.21 2.55 4.11
CA GLN A 165 8.04 1.55 4.79
C GLN A 165 8.28 0.37 3.84
N GLY A 166 9.43 -0.29 3.98
CA GLY A 166 9.78 -1.44 3.14
C GLY A 166 11.26 -1.79 3.23
N THR A 167 11.76 -2.60 2.31
CA THR A 167 13.19 -2.84 2.18
C THR A 167 13.88 -1.63 1.56
N SER A 168 15.18 -1.47 1.80
CA SER A 168 15.96 -0.37 1.21
C SER A 168 15.89 -0.39 -0.33
N ASP A 169 16.10 -1.57 -0.94
CA ASP A 169 16.08 -1.74 -2.40
C ASP A 169 14.73 -1.35 -3.00
N PHE A 170 13.63 -1.72 -2.35
CA PHE A 170 12.30 -1.34 -2.79
C PHE A 170 12.08 0.17 -2.71
N LEU A 171 12.45 0.77 -1.60
CA LEU A 171 12.26 2.20 -1.34
C LEU A 171 13.14 3.10 -2.21
N GLU A 172 14.33 2.66 -2.63
CA GLU A 172 15.12 3.39 -3.62
C GLU A 172 14.42 3.42 -4.99
N GLY A 173 13.72 2.35 -5.38
CA GLY A 173 12.89 2.34 -6.58
C GLY A 173 11.70 3.28 -6.48
N VAL A 174 10.98 3.31 -5.34
CA VAL A 174 9.90 4.27 -5.08
C VAL A 174 10.44 5.70 -5.14
N LYS A 175 11.54 5.98 -4.43
CA LYS A 175 12.18 7.29 -4.39
C LYS A 175 12.54 7.78 -5.79
N SER A 176 13.24 6.95 -6.56
CA SER A 176 13.66 7.30 -7.93
C SER A 176 12.49 7.68 -8.82
N ASN A 177 11.38 6.95 -8.73
CA ASN A 177 10.17 7.27 -9.50
C ASN A 177 9.50 8.57 -9.05
N LEU A 178 9.41 8.83 -7.75
CA LEU A 178 8.84 10.07 -7.23
C LEU A 178 9.71 11.28 -7.62
N GLU A 179 11.04 11.17 -7.53
CA GLU A 179 11.99 12.21 -7.93
C GLU A 179 11.94 12.49 -9.43
N ALA A 180 11.81 11.45 -10.27
CA ALA A 180 11.62 11.60 -11.72
C ALA A 180 10.33 12.37 -12.06
N ASN A 181 9.33 12.36 -11.17
CA ASN A 181 8.10 13.14 -11.29
C ASN A 181 8.16 14.49 -10.53
N GLY A 182 9.35 15.02 -10.29
CA GLY A 182 9.59 16.36 -9.77
C GLY A 182 9.30 16.56 -8.29
N MET A 183 9.29 15.49 -7.50
CA MET A 183 9.12 15.53 -6.04
C MET A 183 10.48 15.53 -5.34
N THR A 184 10.58 16.20 -4.20
CA THR A 184 11.79 16.19 -3.38
C THR A 184 11.62 15.17 -2.26
N ILE A 185 12.34 14.05 -2.38
CA ILE A 185 12.24 12.92 -1.46
C ILE A 185 13.52 12.83 -0.62
N GLY A 186 13.34 12.59 0.69
CA GLY A 186 14.46 12.36 1.60
C GLY A 186 15.20 11.06 1.31
N ASN A 187 16.36 10.87 1.90
CA ASN A 187 17.11 9.62 1.78
C ASN A 187 16.36 8.47 2.44
N VAL A 188 16.52 7.27 1.90
CA VAL A 188 16.11 6.04 2.57
C VAL A 188 16.87 5.92 3.89
N ARG A 189 16.14 5.76 4.98
CA ARG A 189 16.72 5.66 6.34
C ARG A 189 16.33 4.32 6.93
N LYS A 190 17.23 3.78 7.75
CA LYS A 190 16.91 2.61 8.56
C LYS A 190 15.81 2.99 9.56
N GLY A 191 14.70 2.27 9.54
CA GLY A 191 13.59 2.40 10.47
C GLY A 191 13.75 1.50 11.69
N HIS A 192 12.65 1.08 12.27
CA HIS A 192 12.66 0.16 13.41
C HIS A 192 12.93 -1.28 12.94
N GLY A 193 13.89 -1.97 13.56
CA GLY A 193 14.29 -3.32 13.19
C GLY A 193 14.97 -3.39 11.81
N ASP A 194 14.51 -4.32 10.96
CA ASP A 194 15.06 -4.55 9.60
C ASP A 194 14.32 -3.75 8.51
N VAL A 195 13.35 -2.91 8.89
CA VAL A 195 12.55 -2.13 7.95
C VAL A 195 13.22 -0.78 7.71
N SER A 196 13.27 -0.35 6.46
CA SER A 196 13.67 1.00 6.06
C SER A 196 12.45 1.91 5.86
N CYS A 197 12.65 3.22 5.84
CA CYS A 197 11.60 4.19 5.56
C CYS A 197 12.12 5.37 4.72
N ILE A 198 11.21 5.95 3.93
CA ILE A 198 11.36 7.28 3.35
C ILE A 198 10.22 8.15 3.85
N GLU A 199 10.52 9.40 4.15
CA GLU A 199 9.57 10.38 4.67
C GLU A 199 9.78 11.72 3.95
N PHE A 200 8.70 12.37 3.57
CA PHE A 200 8.71 13.68 2.92
C PHE A 200 7.50 14.50 3.34
N GLY A 201 7.56 15.84 3.16
CA GLY A 201 6.50 16.70 3.67
C GLY A 201 6.65 18.17 3.24
N ALA A 202 7.52 18.47 2.26
CA ALA A 202 7.54 19.79 1.67
C ALA A 202 6.19 20.05 0.96
N ARG A 203 5.63 21.26 1.13
CA ARG A 203 4.30 21.63 0.62
C ARG A 203 4.11 21.24 -0.85
N ASP A 204 5.04 21.65 -1.70
CA ASP A 204 5.01 21.39 -3.13
C ASP A 204 5.09 19.89 -3.46
N THR A 205 5.93 19.16 -2.71
CA THR A 205 6.04 17.71 -2.84
C THR A 205 4.73 17.01 -2.45
N MET A 206 4.06 17.45 -1.38
CA MET A 206 2.79 16.84 -0.95
C MET A 206 1.66 17.06 -1.95
N ILE A 207 1.60 18.24 -2.60
CA ILE A 207 0.64 18.53 -3.67
C ILE A 207 0.93 17.63 -4.88
N LYS A 208 2.18 17.62 -5.37
CA LYS A 208 2.59 16.75 -6.50
C LYS A 208 2.33 15.27 -6.21
N PHE A 209 2.59 14.83 -4.98
CA PHE A 209 2.36 13.45 -4.58
C PHE A 209 0.87 13.07 -4.60
N TYR A 210 0.01 13.97 -4.11
CA TYR A 210 -1.43 13.77 -4.20
C TYR A 210 -1.89 13.62 -5.66
N HIS A 211 -1.50 14.54 -6.56
CA HIS A 211 -1.83 14.46 -7.98
C HIS A 211 -1.24 13.20 -8.64
N TYR A 212 0.01 12.87 -8.32
CA TYR A 212 0.64 11.66 -8.83
C TYR A 212 -0.13 10.40 -8.47
N LEU A 213 -0.66 10.31 -7.26
CA LEU A 213 -1.41 9.13 -6.81
C LEU A 213 -2.84 9.11 -7.35
N TYR A 214 -3.55 10.26 -7.36
CA TYR A 214 -5.01 10.26 -7.41
C TYR A 214 -5.63 10.86 -8.67
N ASP A 215 -4.89 11.64 -9.48
CA ASP A 215 -5.44 12.17 -10.73
C ASP A 215 -5.82 11.02 -11.66
N ASP A 216 -7.03 11.10 -12.21
CA ASP A 216 -7.62 10.09 -13.11
C ASP A 216 -7.65 8.66 -12.54
N SER A 217 -7.55 8.51 -11.22
CA SER A 217 -7.58 7.21 -10.57
C SER A 217 -9.00 6.74 -10.30
N THR A 218 -9.24 5.45 -10.53
CA THR A 218 -10.56 4.82 -10.32
C THR A 218 -10.58 3.91 -9.10
N ILE A 219 -9.42 3.56 -8.55
CA ILE A 219 -9.29 2.69 -7.37
C ILE A 219 -8.26 3.26 -6.39
N PHE A 220 -8.65 3.44 -5.15
CA PHE A 220 -7.80 3.93 -4.05
C PHE A 220 -8.45 3.70 -2.69
N LEU A 221 -7.67 3.80 -1.61
CA LEU A 221 -8.16 3.72 -0.24
C LEU A 221 -8.71 5.09 0.19
N LYS A 222 -10.04 5.21 0.27
CA LYS A 222 -10.75 6.47 0.57
C LYS A 222 -10.25 7.16 1.83
N ARG A 223 -9.94 6.42 2.86
CA ARG A 223 -9.42 6.97 4.12
C ARG A 223 -8.14 7.79 3.92
N LYS A 224 -7.20 7.29 3.10
CA LYS A 224 -5.96 8.02 2.82
C LYS A 224 -6.19 9.20 1.89
N TYR A 225 -6.99 9.02 0.84
CA TYR A 225 -7.42 10.09 -0.04
C TYR A 225 -8.05 11.25 0.75
N ASN A 226 -9.06 10.96 1.57
CA ASN A 226 -9.76 11.97 2.37
C ASN A 226 -8.80 12.70 3.32
N LYS A 227 -7.79 12.00 3.86
CA LYS A 227 -6.79 12.63 4.73
C LYS A 227 -5.98 13.71 4.03
N PHE A 228 -5.68 13.56 2.74
CA PHE A 228 -5.05 14.62 1.95
C PHE A 228 -6.01 15.81 1.81
N ILE A 229 -7.25 15.58 1.37
CA ILE A 229 -8.26 16.63 1.16
C ILE A 229 -8.53 17.42 2.46
N GLU A 230 -8.78 16.73 3.57
CA GLU A 230 -8.98 17.34 4.88
C GLU A 230 -7.80 18.24 5.27
N THR A 231 -6.56 17.74 5.07
CA THR A 231 -5.36 18.49 5.45
C THR A 231 -5.12 19.69 4.54
N PHE A 232 -5.32 19.55 3.22
CA PHE A 232 -5.22 20.67 2.29
C PHE A 232 -6.21 21.79 2.64
N ASN A 233 -7.48 21.42 2.90
CA ASN A 233 -8.51 22.39 3.30
C ASN A 233 -8.15 23.06 4.64
N TYR A 234 -7.73 22.29 5.62
CA TYR A 234 -7.33 22.83 6.94
C TYR A 234 -6.15 23.81 6.85
N LEU A 235 -5.18 23.54 5.96
CA LEU A 235 -4.00 24.39 5.75
C LEU A 235 -4.22 25.51 4.73
N ASN A 236 -5.41 25.61 4.13
CA ASN A 236 -5.71 26.52 3.00
C ASN A 236 -4.67 26.37 1.87
N MET A 237 -4.32 25.13 1.54
CA MET A 237 -3.43 24.81 0.43
C MET A 237 -4.27 24.65 -0.84
N ALA A 238 -3.96 25.44 -1.88
CA ALA A 238 -4.45 25.16 -3.23
C ALA A 238 -3.74 23.90 -3.75
N TYR A 239 -4.51 22.98 -4.32
CA TYR A 239 -4.06 21.71 -4.88
C TYR A 239 -4.82 21.38 -6.15
#